data_3bd4e95c5f3cb80a869a4be1f82382db
#
_entry.id   3bd4e95c5f3cb80a869a4be1f82382db
#
_cell.length_a   1.000
_cell.length_b   1.000
_cell.length_c   1.000
_cell.angle_alpha   90.00
_cell.angle_beta   90.00
_cell.angle_gamma   90.00
#
_symmetry.space_group_name_H-M   'P 1'
#
loop_
_entity.id
_entity.type
_entity.pdbx_description
1 polymer ?
#
loop_
_entity_poly.entity_id
_entity_poly.type
_entity_poly.pdbx_seq_one_letter_code
_entity_poly.pdbx_strand_id
1 'polypeptide(L)'
;MGKYFGTDGFRGEAGIDLTADHAYKVGRFLGWYYNALRERNGNNEPARIVIGKDTRRSSYMFEYSLVAGLTASGADAYLLHVTTTPSVAYIARVDDFDCGIMISASHNPYYDNGIKVINGKGEKLEEDVIVEIERYLDGEMEEIPFALKDAIGRTTDYAAGRNRYIGYLISIATRSFKGKKWLWTAQTAAHLPLRRTCSMLWEQRPMSSTTIRTV
;
A
#
# COMPACT_ATOMS: atom_id res chain seq x y z
N MET A 1 8.30 3.29 20.91
CA MET A 1 7.95 2.25 19.94
C MET A 1 6.55 1.81 20.28
N GLY A 2 5.63 1.86 19.33
CA GLY A 2 4.23 1.52 19.58
C GLY A 2 4.02 0.03 19.91
N LYS A 3 2.84 -0.32 20.35
CA LYS A 3 2.45 -1.71 20.68
C LYS A 3 2.33 -2.57 19.42
N TYR A 4 1.79 -2.00 18.34
CA TYR A 4 1.54 -2.68 17.06
C TYR A 4 2.46 -2.18 15.95
N PHE A 5 2.69 -0.87 15.87
CA PHE A 5 3.48 -0.25 14.83
C PHE A 5 4.93 -0.07 15.24
N GLY A 6 5.81 -0.82 14.59
CA GLY A 6 7.26 -0.63 14.68
C GLY A 6 7.77 0.39 13.66
N THR A 7 9.11 0.46 13.50
CA THR A 7 9.77 1.33 12.52
C THR A 7 9.27 1.11 11.09
N ASP A 8 8.92 -0.12 10.76
CA ASP A 8 8.53 -0.56 9.41
C ASP A 8 7.03 -0.86 9.26
N GLY A 9 6.19 -0.29 10.12
CA GLY A 9 4.75 -0.53 10.15
C GLY A 9 4.34 -1.64 11.10
N PHE A 10 3.07 -2.05 11.04
CA PHE A 10 2.52 -3.15 11.82
C PHE A 10 2.87 -4.47 11.12
N ARG A 11 3.76 -5.26 11.71
CA ARG A 11 4.21 -6.57 11.19
C ARG A 11 3.92 -7.68 12.17
N GLY A 12 3.61 -8.86 11.64
CA GLY A 12 3.44 -10.06 12.43
C GLY A 12 3.02 -11.26 11.59
N GLU A 13 2.86 -12.42 12.23
CA GLU A 13 2.35 -13.61 11.61
C GLU A 13 0.88 -13.40 11.23
N ALA A 14 0.57 -13.66 9.95
CA ALA A 14 -0.76 -13.39 9.41
C ALA A 14 -1.82 -14.32 10.00
N GLY A 15 -2.85 -13.74 10.61
CA GLY A 15 -3.92 -14.47 11.29
C GLY A 15 -3.65 -14.72 12.77
N ILE A 16 -2.48 -14.41 13.28
CA ILE A 16 -2.09 -14.52 14.69
C ILE A 16 -1.83 -13.13 15.26
N ASP A 17 -0.68 -12.52 14.94
CA ASP A 17 -0.30 -11.20 15.42
C ASP A 17 -0.98 -10.08 14.64
N LEU A 18 -1.06 -10.25 13.32
CA LEU A 18 -1.75 -9.34 12.41
C LEU A 18 -2.97 -10.05 11.80
N THR A 19 -4.17 -9.62 12.19
CA THR A 19 -5.44 -10.25 11.79
C THR A 19 -6.20 -9.41 10.77
N ALA A 20 -7.22 -10.02 10.13
CA ALA A 20 -8.16 -9.33 9.26
C ALA A 20 -8.93 -8.22 10.01
N ASP A 21 -9.24 -8.42 11.30
CA ASP A 21 -9.89 -7.41 12.15
C ASP A 21 -8.97 -6.21 12.38
N HIS A 22 -7.69 -6.42 12.67
CA HIS A 22 -6.71 -5.33 12.75
C HIS A 22 -6.68 -4.51 11.46
N ALA A 23 -6.61 -5.17 10.30
CA ALA A 23 -6.61 -4.48 9.01
C ALA A 23 -7.92 -3.70 8.76
N TYR A 24 -9.07 -4.28 9.11
CA TYR A 24 -10.36 -3.61 9.03
C TYR A 24 -10.39 -2.36 9.91
N LYS A 25 -9.97 -2.45 11.16
CA LYS A 25 -9.93 -1.31 12.09
C LYS A 25 -8.96 -0.22 11.64
N VAL A 26 -7.78 -0.59 11.13
CA VAL A 26 -6.85 0.38 10.53
C VAL A 26 -7.53 1.12 9.37
N GLY A 27 -8.24 0.40 8.49
CA GLY A 27 -9.03 1.01 7.43
C GLY A 27 -10.12 1.94 7.94
N ARG A 28 -10.86 1.52 8.98
CA ARG A 28 -11.90 2.33 9.66
C ARG A 28 -11.33 3.65 10.15
N PHE A 29 -10.23 3.56 10.91
CA PHE A 29 -9.60 4.74 11.48
C PHE A 29 -9.09 5.70 10.40
N LEU A 30 -8.33 5.19 9.42
CA LEU A 30 -7.76 6.04 8.37
C LEU A 30 -8.83 6.72 7.53
N GLY A 31 -9.91 6.00 7.16
CA GLY A 31 -11.01 6.58 6.40
C GLY A 31 -11.69 7.72 7.17
N TRP A 32 -12.00 7.52 8.45
CA TRP A 32 -12.58 8.53 9.32
C TRP A 32 -11.64 9.73 9.53
N TYR A 33 -10.38 9.47 9.84
CA TYR A 33 -9.39 10.50 10.14
C TYR A 33 -9.17 11.45 8.96
N TYR A 34 -8.96 10.90 7.76
CA TYR A 34 -8.70 11.73 6.59
C TYR A 34 -9.96 12.43 6.06
N ASN A 35 -11.15 11.88 6.22
CA ASN A 35 -12.39 12.59 5.94
C ASN A 35 -12.54 13.79 6.88
N ALA A 36 -12.35 13.60 8.19
CA ALA A 36 -12.40 14.69 9.16
C ALA A 36 -11.32 15.77 8.90
N LEU A 37 -10.13 15.36 8.46
CA LEU A 37 -9.06 16.30 8.10
C LEU A 37 -9.42 17.11 6.86
N ARG A 38 -10.00 16.50 5.83
CA ARG A 38 -10.49 17.17 4.62
C ARG A 38 -11.60 18.18 4.95
N GLU A 39 -12.57 17.78 5.74
CA GLU A 39 -13.68 18.65 6.17
C GLU A 39 -13.18 19.88 6.92
N ARG A 40 -12.23 19.71 7.84
CA ARG A 40 -11.57 20.83 8.54
C ARG A 40 -10.88 21.82 7.60
N ASN A 41 -10.38 21.32 6.47
CA ASN A 41 -9.74 22.13 5.42
C ASN A 41 -10.74 22.65 4.37
N GLY A 42 -12.05 22.51 4.60
CA GLY A 42 -13.12 22.98 3.71
C GLY A 42 -13.34 22.13 2.46
N ASN A 43 -12.82 20.89 2.45
CA ASN A 43 -13.03 19.93 1.37
C ASN A 43 -13.97 18.81 1.83
N ASN A 44 -15.17 18.74 1.23
CA ASN A 44 -16.20 17.75 1.57
C ASN A 44 -16.17 16.51 0.67
N GLU A 45 -15.21 16.42 -0.26
CA GLU A 45 -15.04 15.22 -1.09
C GLU A 45 -14.48 14.07 -0.24
N PRO A 46 -14.85 12.81 -0.52
CA PRO A 46 -14.31 11.66 0.18
C PRO A 46 -12.78 11.62 0.18
N ALA A 47 -12.18 11.23 1.29
CA ALA A 47 -10.74 10.99 1.35
C ALA A 47 -10.35 9.89 0.37
N ARG A 48 -9.19 10.06 -0.28
CA ARG A 48 -8.68 9.17 -1.32
C ARG A 48 -7.47 8.41 -0.78
N ILE A 49 -7.60 7.10 -0.63
CA ILE A 49 -6.56 6.24 -0.07
C ILE A 49 -6.08 5.24 -1.12
N VAL A 50 -4.78 5.25 -1.43
CA VAL A 50 -4.20 4.31 -2.40
C VAL A 50 -3.60 3.10 -1.69
N ILE A 51 -3.87 1.89 -2.19
CA ILE A 51 -3.45 0.62 -1.59
C ILE A 51 -2.63 -0.18 -2.58
N GLY A 52 -1.44 -0.62 -2.15
CA GLY A 52 -0.64 -1.60 -2.87
C GLY A 52 -0.33 -2.80 -1.98
N LYS A 53 -0.03 -3.94 -2.61
CA LYS A 53 0.31 -5.17 -1.90
C LYS A 53 1.45 -5.93 -2.57
N ASP A 54 2.10 -6.82 -1.82
CA ASP A 54 2.98 -7.82 -2.39
C ASP A 54 2.21 -9.09 -2.81
N THR A 55 2.94 -10.13 -3.18
CA THR A 55 2.36 -11.39 -3.68
C THR A 55 2.01 -12.41 -2.61
N ARG A 56 2.17 -12.08 -1.33
CA ARG A 56 1.83 -12.98 -0.23
C ARG A 56 0.35 -13.35 -0.28
N ARG A 57 0.04 -14.60 0.05
CA ARG A 57 -1.34 -15.09 0.05
C ARG A 57 -2.23 -14.28 1.00
N SER A 58 -1.71 -13.92 2.18
CA SER A 58 -2.42 -13.11 3.17
C SER A 58 -2.65 -11.65 2.74
N SER A 59 -1.87 -11.14 1.78
CA SER A 59 -2.02 -9.76 1.30
C SER A 59 -3.40 -9.50 0.67
N TYR A 60 -4.03 -10.51 0.07
CA TYR A 60 -5.39 -10.36 -0.47
C TYR A 60 -6.43 -10.23 0.66
N MET A 61 -6.30 -11.02 1.73
CA MET A 61 -7.17 -10.93 2.91
C MET A 61 -7.08 -9.53 3.54
N PHE A 62 -5.87 -9.03 3.74
CA PHE A 62 -5.65 -7.72 4.33
C PHE A 62 -6.12 -6.57 3.43
N GLU A 63 -5.91 -6.67 2.10
CA GLU A 63 -6.41 -5.68 1.16
C GLU A 63 -7.94 -5.55 1.25
N TYR A 64 -8.67 -6.66 1.20
CA TYR A 64 -10.13 -6.63 1.30
C TYR A 64 -10.63 -6.12 2.65
N SER A 65 -9.94 -6.46 3.74
CA SER A 65 -10.28 -5.97 5.08
C SER A 65 -10.06 -4.46 5.21
N LEU A 66 -8.92 -3.94 4.73
CA LEU A 66 -8.64 -2.51 4.67
C LEU A 66 -9.66 -1.76 3.83
N VAL A 67 -9.97 -2.28 2.63
CA VAL A 67 -10.97 -1.68 1.73
C VAL A 67 -12.33 -1.61 2.40
N ALA A 68 -12.77 -2.70 3.04
CA ALA A 68 -14.04 -2.71 3.77
C ALA A 68 -14.06 -1.67 4.90
N GLY A 69 -12.96 -1.53 5.65
CA GLY A 69 -12.85 -0.52 6.70
C GLY A 69 -12.90 0.91 6.17
N LEU A 70 -12.14 1.21 5.12
CA LEU A 70 -12.09 2.53 4.48
C LEU A 70 -13.46 2.95 3.94
N THR A 71 -14.07 2.09 3.14
CA THR A 71 -15.37 2.39 2.52
C THR A 71 -16.49 2.49 3.53
N ALA A 72 -16.46 1.68 4.59
CA ALA A 72 -17.39 1.76 5.71
C ALA A 72 -17.25 3.08 6.52
N SER A 73 -16.13 3.78 6.39
CA SER A 73 -15.90 5.11 6.98
C SER A 73 -16.05 6.25 5.96
N GLY A 74 -16.52 5.97 4.76
CA GLY A 74 -16.80 6.98 3.74
C GLY A 74 -15.59 7.42 2.91
N ALA A 75 -14.44 6.75 3.03
CA ALA A 75 -13.26 7.05 2.21
C ALA A 75 -13.22 6.19 0.95
N ASP A 76 -12.70 6.72 -0.14
CA ASP A 76 -12.50 6.01 -1.38
C ASP A 76 -11.17 5.24 -1.39
N ALA A 77 -11.23 3.95 -1.75
CA ALA A 77 -10.07 3.06 -1.84
C ALA A 77 -9.64 2.85 -3.30
N TYR A 78 -8.37 3.11 -3.60
CA TYR A 78 -7.78 2.98 -4.94
C TYR A 78 -6.75 1.85 -4.95
N LEU A 79 -6.97 0.82 -5.76
CA LEU A 79 -6.18 -0.40 -5.76
C LEU A 79 -5.10 -0.40 -6.84
N LEU A 80 -3.83 -0.35 -6.43
CA LEU A 80 -2.69 -0.55 -7.32
C LEU A 80 -2.40 -2.03 -7.57
N HIS A 81 -3.04 -2.93 -6.81
CA HIS A 81 -2.75 -4.36 -6.82
C HIS A 81 -1.29 -4.68 -6.44
N VAL A 82 -0.72 -5.72 -7.05
CA VAL A 82 0.66 -6.12 -6.76
C VAL A 82 1.64 -5.07 -7.26
N THR A 83 2.34 -4.45 -6.33
CA THR A 83 3.32 -3.38 -6.58
C THR A 83 4.36 -3.31 -5.46
N THR A 84 5.24 -2.32 -5.49
CA THR A 84 6.30 -2.09 -4.50
C THR A 84 5.99 -0.92 -3.58
N THR A 85 6.59 -0.89 -2.38
CA THR A 85 6.44 0.24 -1.44
C THR A 85 6.78 1.60 -2.08
N PRO A 86 7.88 1.75 -2.84
CA PRO A 86 8.18 3.01 -3.50
C PRO A 86 7.12 3.43 -4.53
N SER A 87 6.44 2.47 -5.18
CA SER A 87 5.34 2.77 -6.09
C SER A 87 4.15 3.40 -5.36
N VAL A 88 3.78 2.86 -4.19
CA VAL A 88 2.70 3.43 -3.37
C VAL A 88 3.06 4.83 -2.89
N ALA A 89 4.27 5.02 -2.36
CA ALA A 89 4.74 6.32 -1.88
C ALA A 89 4.78 7.37 -3.01
N TYR A 90 5.26 6.98 -4.18
CA TYR A 90 5.30 7.85 -5.35
C TYR A 90 3.90 8.28 -5.79
N ILE A 91 2.97 7.33 -5.91
CA ILE A 91 1.61 7.60 -6.35
C ILE A 91 0.83 8.39 -5.30
N ALA A 92 1.00 8.11 -4.01
CA ALA A 92 0.38 8.91 -2.94
C ALA A 92 0.71 10.40 -3.11
N ARG A 93 1.98 10.72 -3.37
CA ARG A 93 2.43 12.10 -3.55
C ARG A 93 2.02 12.73 -4.87
N VAL A 94 2.15 12.00 -6.00
CA VAL A 94 2.03 12.61 -7.36
C VAL A 94 0.58 12.74 -7.81
N ASP A 95 -0.30 11.90 -7.30
CA ASP A 95 -1.72 11.89 -7.63
C ASP A 95 -2.60 12.45 -6.51
N ASP A 96 -1.98 13.18 -5.55
CA ASP A 96 -2.65 13.89 -4.45
C ASP A 96 -3.61 13.00 -3.65
N PHE A 97 -3.16 11.79 -3.27
CA PHE A 97 -3.86 10.96 -2.31
C PHE A 97 -3.61 11.46 -0.89
N ASP A 98 -4.59 11.33 -0.03
CA ASP A 98 -4.45 11.70 1.38
C ASP A 98 -3.50 10.74 2.10
N CYS A 99 -3.53 9.46 1.71
CA CYS A 99 -2.75 8.41 2.33
C CYS A 99 -2.46 7.28 1.34
N GLY A 100 -1.33 6.61 1.55
CA GLY A 100 -0.97 5.36 0.88
C GLY A 100 -0.83 4.22 1.89
N ILE A 101 -1.27 3.03 1.52
CA ILE A 101 -1.10 1.82 2.34
C ILE A 101 -0.35 0.77 1.53
N MET A 102 0.74 0.24 2.10
CA MET A 102 1.45 -0.90 1.51
C MET A 102 1.33 -2.13 2.39
N ILE A 103 0.80 -3.22 1.82
CA ILE A 103 0.65 -4.51 2.47
C ILE A 103 1.84 -5.38 2.10
N SER A 104 2.82 -5.49 3.01
CA SER A 104 4.03 -6.28 2.81
C SER A 104 4.84 -6.39 4.10
N ALA A 105 5.43 -7.56 4.35
CA ALA A 105 6.44 -7.75 5.40
C ALA A 105 7.87 -7.76 4.84
N SER A 106 8.11 -7.22 3.64
CA SER A 106 9.44 -7.12 3.03
C SER A 106 10.13 -8.49 2.87
N HIS A 107 11.20 -8.74 3.61
CA HIS A 107 12.03 -9.96 3.56
C HIS A 107 11.66 -11.01 4.63
N ASN A 108 10.64 -10.75 5.45
CA ASN A 108 10.17 -11.72 6.44
C ASN A 108 9.67 -13.01 5.77
N PRO A 109 9.56 -14.13 6.50
CA PRO A 109 8.99 -15.39 6.02
C PRO A 109 7.63 -15.21 5.34
N TYR A 110 7.23 -16.16 4.52
CA TYR A 110 6.02 -16.06 3.70
C TYR A 110 4.70 -16.00 4.50
N TYR A 111 4.71 -16.51 5.70
CA TYR A 111 3.56 -16.51 6.61
C TYR A 111 3.38 -15.19 7.37
N ASP A 112 4.41 -14.34 7.44
CA ASP A 112 4.29 -12.99 7.96
C ASP A 112 3.64 -12.05 6.93
N ASN A 113 3.08 -10.97 7.45
CA ASN A 113 2.70 -9.83 6.62
C ASN A 113 2.83 -8.52 7.41
N GLY A 114 2.53 -7.40 6.76
CA GLY A 114 2.60 -6.10 7.42
C GLY A 114 1.76 -5.05 6.70
N ILE A 115 1.37 -4.04 7.47
CA ILE A 115 0.66 -2.85 6.98
C ILE A 115 1.53 -1.65 7.25
N LYS A 116 1.95 -0.97 6.19
CA LYS A 116 2.70 0.29 6.25
C LYS A 116 1.80 1.42 5.77
N VAL A 117 1.67 2.44 6.60
CA VAL A 117 0.90 3.62 6.27
C VAL A 117 1.85 4.75 5.87
N ILE A 118 1.52 5.42 4.78
CA ILE A 118 2.34 6.44 4.11
C ILE A 118 1.46 7.68 3.97
N ASN A 119 1.93 8.84 4.37
CA ASN A 119 1.17 10.08 4.24
C ASN A 119 1.09 10.58 2.78
N GLY A 120 0.29 11.61 2.52
CA GLY A 120 0.13 12.17 1.17
C GLY A 120 1.41 12.78 0.57
N LYS A 121 2.47 12.99 1.37
CA LYS A 121 3.78 13.41 0.89
C LYS A 121 4.65 12.25 0.40
N GLY A 122 4.19 11.01 0.58
CA GLY A 122 4.93 9.79 0.26
C GLY A 122 5.93 9.38 1.34
N GLU A 123 5.78 9.89 2.56
CA GLU A 123 6.62 9.64 3.72
C GLU A 123 5.92 8.70 4.72
N LYS A 124 6.66 8.23 5.72
CA LYS A 124 6.06 7.48 6.84
C LYS A 124 4.99 8.36 7.51
N LEU A 125 3.88 7.74 7.91
CA LEU A 125 2.82 8.42 8.67
C LEU A 125 3.37 9.00 9.97
N GLU A 126 2.84 10.14 10.36
CA GLU A 126 3.19 10.87 11.57
C GLU A 126 2.95 10.02 12.84
N GLU A 127 3.85 10.14 13.82
CA GLU A 127 3.83 9.25 14.99
C GLU A 127 2.61 9.47 15.90
N ASP A 128 2.12 10.69 15.98
CA ASP A 128 0.90 11.01 16.73
C ASP A 128 -0.33 10.32 16.14
N VAL A 129 -0.44 10.27 14.81
CA VAL A 129 -1.52 9.55 14.12
C VAL A 129 -1.39 8.04 14.35
N ILE A 130 -0.16 7.50 14.35
CA ILE A 130 0.08 6.08 14.65
C ILE A 130 -0.40 5.74 16.07
N VAL A 131 -0.12 6.58 17.06
CA VAL A 131 -0.59 6.38 18.43
C VAL A 131 -2.12 6.34 18.50
N GLU A 132 -2.80 7.23 17.79
CA GLU A 132 -4.26 7.21 17.73
C GLU A 132 -4.82 5.94 17.04
N ILE A 133 -4.15 5.44 15.99
CA ILE A 133 -4.50 4.14 15.40
C ILE A 133 -4.41 3.03 16.46
N GLU A 134 -3.32 2.98 17.22
CA GLU A 134 -3.11 1.96 18.24
C GLU A 134 -4.16 2.03 19.36
N ARG A 135 -4.51 3.22 19.81
CA ARG A 135 -5.60 3.42 20.77
C ARG A 135 -6.95 2.93 20.24
N TYR A 136 -7.22 3.16 18.97
CA TYR A 136 -8.44 2.64 18.34
C TYR A 136 -8.44 1.11 18.23
N LEU A 137 -7.29 0.50 17.91
CA LEU A 137 -7.13 -0.95 17.88
C LEU A 137 -7.38 -1.59 19.26
N ASP A 138 -6.93 -0.93 20.33
CA ASP A 138 -7.11 -1.38 21.73
C ASP A 138 -8.52 -1.10 22.28
N GLY A 139 -9.38 -0.39 21.52
CA GLY A 139 -10.73 -0.05 21.96
C GLY A 139 -10.77 1.10 23.01
N GLU A 140 -9.72 1.92 23.05
CA GLU A 140 -9.61 3.09 23.95
C GLU A 140 -10.27 4.35 23.36
N MET A 141 -10.78 4.29 22.17
CA MET A 141 -11.52 5.36 21.50
C MET A 141 -12.98 5.00 21.35
N GLU A 142 -13.83 6.03 21.21
CA GLU A 142 -15.22 5.85 20.82
C GLU A 142 -15.31 5.14 19.45
N GLU A 143 -16.39 4.37 19.27
CA GLU A 143 -16.60 3.67 18.02
C GLU A 143 -16.84 4.65 16.88
N ILE A 144 -16.07 4.51 15.80
CA ILE A 144 -16.19 5.35 14.61
C ILE A 144 -17.55 5.07 13.95
N PRO A 145 -18.36 6.09 13.64
CA PRO A 145 -19.65 5.88 12.99
C PRO A 145 -19.49 5.29 11.58
N PHE A 146 -20.47 4.50 11.16
CA PHE A 146 -20.52 3.99 9.79
C PHE A 146 -21.05 5.06 8.83
N ALA A 147 -20.42 5.15 7.67
CA ALA A 147 -20.98 5.89 6.55
C ALA A 147 -22.27 5.21 6.07
N LEU A 148 -23.28 6.01 5.69
CA LEU A 148 -24.59 5.52 5.30
C LEU A 148 -24.94 5.97 3.87
N LYS A 149 -25.69 5.14 3.17
CA LYS A 149 -26.21 5.43 1.83
C LYS A 149 -25.12 5.83 0.84
N ASP A 150 -25.25 7.00 0.25
CA ASP A 150 -24.34 7.61 -0.72
C ASP A 150 -23.03 8.15 -0.11
N ALA A 151 -22.95 8.24 1.22
CA ALA A 151 -21.70 8.54 1.93
C ALA A 151 -20.76 7.32 2.06
N ILE A 152 -21.21 6.10 1.73
CA ILE A 152 -20.32 4.93 1.70
C ILE A 152 -19.28 5.13 0.60
N GLY A 153 -17.99 4.94 0.96
CA GLY A 153 -16.88 5.10 0.04
C GLY A 153 -16.89 4.08 -1.12
N ARG A 154 -16.15 4.38 -2.15
CA ARG A 154 -16.05 3.56 -3.37
C ARG A 154 -14.71 2.84 -3.46
N THR A 155 -14.69 1.77 -4.23
CA THR A 155 -13.45 1.07 -4.59
C THR A 155 -13.18 1.26 -6.08
N THR A 156 -11.96 1.68 -6.40
CA THR A 156 -11.51 1.94 -7.77
C THR A 156 -10.29 1.07 -8.09
N ASP A 157 -10.34 0.35 -9.21
CA ASP A 157 -9.14 -0.26 -9.79
C ASP A 157 -8.24 0.86 -10.35
N TYR A 158 -7.04 1.00 -9.78
CA TYR A 158 -6.10 2.05 -10.13
C TYR A 158 -4.77 1.49 -10.68
N ALA A 159 -4.84 0.44 -11.49
CA ALA A 159 -3.66 -0.12 -12.15
C ALA A 159 -2.89 0.91 -13.00
N ALA A 160 -3.57 1.96 -13.50
CA ALA A 160 -2.95 3.08 -14.21
C ALA A 160 -1.89 3.80 -13.36
N GLY A 161 -2.08 3.94 -12.05
CA GLY A 161 -1.10 4.52 -11.14
C GLY A 161 0.22 3.73 -11.13
N ARG A 162 0.14 2.40 -11.10
CA ARG A 162 1.33 1.55 -11.21
C ARG A 162 2.08 1.80 -12.52
N ASN A 163 1.38 1.94 -13.63
CA ASN A 163 1.99 2.24 -14.93
C ASN A 163 2.65 3.62 -14.94
N ARG A 164 2.09 4.60 -14.25
CA ARG A 164 2.69 5.94 -14.06
C ARG A 164 4.03 5.86 -13.31
N TYR A 165 4.11 5.03 -12.25
CA TYR A 165 5.37 4.80 -11.56
C TYR A 165 6.43 4.14 -12.47
N ILE A 166 6.03 3.19 -13.30
CA ILE A 166 6.92 2.58 -14.30
C ILE A 166 7.44 3.65 -15.28
N GLY A 167 6.55 4.51 -15.79
CA GLY A 167 6.92 5.62 -16.66
C GLY A 167 7.92 6.57 -15.99
N TYR A 168 7.72 6.89 -14.71
CA TYR A 168 8.67 7.67 -13.93
C TYR A 168 10.05 6.98 -13.85
N LEU A 169 10.11 5.70 -13.51
CA LEU A 169 11.37 4.96 -13.45
C LEU A 169 12.12 4.97 -14.79
N ILE A 170 11.40 4.91 -15.89
CA ILE A 170 11.99 4.99 -17.23
C ILE A 170 12.53 6.39 -17.50
N SER A 171 11.79 7.42 -17.10
CA SER A 171 12.16 8.83 -17.36
C SER A 171 13.44 9.28 -16.63
N ILE A 172 13.74 8.69 -15.47
CA ILE A 172 14.95 9.00 -14.70
C ILE A 172 16.19 8.24 -15.20
N ALA A 173 16.03 7.28 -16.12
CA ALA A 173 17.16 6.56 -16.71
C ALA A 173 17.94 7.49 -17.66
N THR A 174 19.12 7.93 -17.24
CA THR A 174 19.95 8.86 -17.99
C THR A 174 20.81 8.21 -19.06
N ARG A 175 20.87 6.88 -19.11
CA ARG A 175 21.71 6.12 -20.04
C ARG A 175 20.95 4.94 -20.64
N SER A 176 21.28 4.61 -21.89
CA SER A 176 20.78 3.40 -22.53
C SER A 176 21.46 2.16 -21.93
N PHE A 177 20.64 1.15 -21.68
CA PHE A 177 21.10 -0.15 -21.21
C PHE A 177 21.18 -1.18 -22.35
N LYS A 178 21.03 -0.74 -23.60
CA LYS A 178 21.10 -1.59 -24.79
C LYS A 178 22.39 -2.40 -24.83
N GLY A 179 22.28 -3.69 -25.04
CA GLY A 179 23.44 -4.62 -25.11
C GLY A 179 24.04 -5.00 -23.74
N LYS A 180 23.52 -4.53 -22.63
CA LYS A 180 23.94 -4.97 -21.28
C LYS A 180 23.26 -6.27 -20.89
N LYS A 181 23.99 -7.14 -20.20
CA LYS A 181 23.43 -8.34 -19.56
C LYS A 181 23.08 -8.01 -18.10
N TRP A 182 21.91 -8.41 -17.67
CA TRP A 182 21.41 -8.14 -16.33
C TRP A 182 21.19 -9.44 -15.58
N LEU A 183 21.70 -9.50 -14.37
CA LEU A 183 21.35 -10.50 -13.38
C LEU A 183 20.36 -9.88 -12.41
N TRP A 184 19.20 -10.49 -12.25
CA TRP A 184 18.20 -10.07 -11.29
C TRP A 184 18.07 -11.12 -10.18
N THR A 185 18.16 -10.67 -8.94
CA THR A 185 17.71 -11.44 -7.79
C THR A 185 16.36 -10.90 -7.34
N ALA A 186 15.34 -11.72 -7.37
CA ALA A 186 13.98 -11.35 -6.93
C ALA A 186 13.61 -12.29 -5.80
N GLN A 187 13.82 -11.85 -4.57
CA GLN A 187 13.47 -12.63 -3.38
C GLN A 187 11.97 -12.61 -3.13
N THR A 188 11.25 -11.56 -3.58
CA THR A 188 9.80 -11.46 -3.54
C THR A 188 9.26 -11.13 -4.92
N ALA A 189 8.20 -11.83 -5.33
CA ALA A 189 7.63 -11.72 -6.68
C ALA A 189 6.95 -10.37 -6.98
N ALA A 190 6.82 -9.47 -6.00
CA ALA A 190 6.23 -8.13 -6.18
C ALA A 190 6.95 -7.28 -7.24
N HIS A 191 8.24 -7.54 -7.47
CA HIS A 191 9.03 -6.82 -8.49
C HIS A 191 8.87 -7.37 -9.91
N LEU A 192 8.31 -8.56 -10.09
CA LEU A 192 8.25 -9.21 -11.40
C LEU A 192 7.49 -8.42 -12.47
N PRO A 193 6.32 -7.82 -12.19
CA PRO A 193 5.62 -7.01 -13.19
C PRO A 193 6.42 -5.78 -13.62
N LEU A 194 7.02 -5.07 -12.65
CA LEU A 194 7.85 -3.89 -12.89
C LEU A 194 9.09 -4.23 -13.72
N ARG A 195 9.75 -5.35 -13.40
CA ARG A 195 10.93 -5.83 -14.13
C ARG A 195 10.65 -6.09 -15.60
N ARG A 196 9.59 -6.85 -15.92
CA ARG A 196 9.26 -7.19 -17.30
C ARG A 196 9.01 -5.94 -18.15
N THR A 197 8.23 -5.00 -17.62
CA THR A 197 7.88 -3.78 -18.35
C THR A 197 9.09 -2.86 -18.54
N CYS A 198 9.89 -2.62 -17.51
CA CYS A 198 11.09 -1.81 -17.63
C CYS A 198 12.13 -2.44 -18.58
N SER A 199 12.37 -3.76 -18.51
CA SER A 199 13.34 -4.41 -19.38
C SER A 199 12.93 -4.39 -20.85
N MET A 200 11.64 -4.54 -21.16
CA MET A 200 11.12 -4.44 -22.54
C MET A 200 11.28 -3.02 -23.10
N LEU A 201 10.95 -2.01 -22.30
CA LEU A 201 11.02 -0.61 -22.72
C LEU A 201 12.46 -0.11 -22.87
N TRP A 202 13.42 -0.73 -22.19
CA TRP A 202 14.84 -0.45 -22.37
C TRP A 202 15.50 -1.27 -23.49
N GLU A 203 14.69 -1.93 -24.34
CA GLU A 203 15.14 -2.79 -25.46
C GLU A 203 16.11 -3.90 -25.04
N GLN A 204 15.96 -4.43 -23.85
CA GLN A 204 16.78 -5.52 -23.35
C GLN A 204 16.04 -6.85 -23.52
N ARG A 205 16.60 -7.76 -24.29
CA ARG A 205 16.07 -9.12 -24.33
C ARG A 205 16.32 -9.79 -22.98
N PRO A 206 15.28 -10.30 -22.27
CA PRO A 206 15.51 -11.09 -21.08
C PRO A 206 16.33 -12.34 -21.44
N MET A 207 17.29 -12.69 -20.62
CA MET A 207 17.98 -13.98 -20.77
C MET A 207 16.94 -15.10 -20.64
N SER A 208 16.95 -16.03 -21.60
CA SER A 208 15.98 -17.12 -21.72
C SER A 208 16.15 -18.26 -20.70
N SER A 209 16.93 -18.07 -19.67
CA SER A 209 17.07 -19.05 -18.58
C SER A 209 16.90 -18.38 -17.24
N THR A 210 15.68 -18.36 -16.76
CA THR A 210 15.41 -18.03 -15.36
C THR A 210 15.54 -19.30 -14.54
N THR A 211 16.71 -19.58 -14.02
CA THR A 211 16.84 -20.55 -12.92
C THR A 211 16.33 -19.85 -11.67
N ILE A 212 15.07 -20.07 -11.34
CA ILE A 212 14.53 -19.72 -10.03
C ILE A 212 15.12 -20.72 -9.05
N ARG A 213 16.18 -20.35 -8.33
CA ARG A 213 16.54 -21.06 -7.12
C ARG A 213 15.71 -20.46 -5.97
N THR A 214 14.73 -21.19 -5.55
CA THR A 214 14.08 -21.02 -4.27
C THR A 214 15.07 -21.53 -3.20
N VAL A 215 15.45 -20.69 -2.29
CA VAL A 215 16.10 -21.05 -1.03
C VAL A 215 15.09 -20.86 0.07
#